data_1eded3bb41f95996f2ef43b52d2a066b
#
_entry.id   1eded3bb41f95996f2ef43b52d2a066b
#
_cell.length_a   1.000
_cell.length_b   1.000
_cell.length_c   1.000
_cell.angle_alpha   90.00
_cell.angle_beta   90.00
_cell.angle_gamma   90.00
#
_symmetry.space_group_name_H-M   'P 1'
#
loop_
_entity.id
_entity.type
_entity.pdbx_description
1 polymer ?
#
loop_
_entity_poly.entity_id
_entity_poly.type
_entity_poly.pdbx_seq_one_letter_code
_entity_poly.pdbx_strand_id
1 'polypeptide(L)'
;MRHVWIVLLALSLSTVVYGQKSAAVRQLEQQRKEALADIEETNKLLQETAQTAKTSLNRLNLLSKQILSRKKVISLLNQELDEIEKDILNIQGQLRTLKRELGDKQTNYGKSMRGLYKRHSSQDKLLFILSAESFSQSMRRMRYLREYADWQKRQANDIVEKQAEISRKQAEMEKTRAEKRALLGTRQEESKKLESEEASQKEEVQLLNKRQKDLKADLQKKRRQAEALNRQIEKQIAEEIARAEAEAKAARER
;
A
#
# COMPACT_ATOMS: atom_id res chain seq x y z
N MET A 1 -52.94 -55.88 -69.34
CA MET A 1 -53.00 -54.87 -68.25
C MET A 1 -53.30 -55.44 -66.85
N ARG A 2 -53.12 -56.78 -66.61
CA ARG A 2 -53.46 -57.38 -65.30
C ARG A 2 -52.18 -57.65 -64.43
N HIS A 3 -50.98 -57.46 -64.96
CA HIS A 3 -49.72 -57.70 -64.23
C HIS A 3 -49.09 -56.39 -63.67
N VAL A 4 -49.52 -55.19 -64.09
CA VAL A 4 -49.01 -53.92 -63.59
C VAL A 4 -49.56 -53.57 -62.19
N TRP A 5 -50.75 -54.05 -61.86
CA TRP A 5 -51.39 -53.79 -60.56
C TRP A 5 -50.81 -54.63 -59.41
N ILE A 6 -50.21 -55.78 -59.68
CA ILE A 6 -49.60 -56.66 -58.65
C ILE A 6 -48.23 -56.09 -58.19
N VAL A 7 -47.50 -55.41 -59.10
CA VAL A 7 -46.18 -54.81 -58.76
C VAL A 7 -46.36 -53.55 -57.97
N LEU A 8 -47.45 -52.78 -58.17
CA LEU A 8 -47.76 -51.56 -57.41
C LEU A 8 -48.23 -51.86 -55.96
N LEU A 9 -48.80 -53.08 -55.71
CA LEU A 9 -49.24 -53.43 -54.35
C LEU A 9 -48.08 -54.00 -53.48
N ALA A 10 -46.97 -54.43 -54.08
CA ALA A 10 -45.79 -54.92 -53.36
C ALA A 10 -44.83 -53.80 -52.94
N LEU A 11 -44.97 -52.60 -53.50
CA LEU A 11 -44.11 -51.45 -53.19
C LEU A 11 -44.58 -50.58 -52.04
N SER A 12 -45.81 -50.80 -51.51
CA SER A 12 -46.40 -50.00 -50.44
C SER A 12 -46.20 -50.54 -49.01
N LEU A 13 -45.46 -51.63 -48.81
CA LEU A 13 -45.26 -52.25 -47.49
C LEU A 13 -43.83 -52.15 -46.95
N SER A 14 -42.99 -51.28 -47.52
CA SER A 14 -41.77 -50.87 -46.86
C SER A 14 -41.99 -49.65 -45.97
N THR A 15 -42.97 -49.74 -45.06
CA THR A 15 -42.98 -48.85 -43.91
C THR A 15 -41.76 -49.20 -43.08
N VAL A 16 -40.73 -48.36 -43.21
CA VAL A 16 -39.61 -48.30 -42.31
C VAL A 16 -40.16 -48.25 -40.88
N VAL A 17 -40.10 -49.38 -40.17
CA VAL A 17 -40.31 -49.44 -38.72
C VAL A 17 -39.13 -48.69 -38.13
N TYR A 18 -39.24 -47.38 -38.12
CA TYR A 18 -38.46 -46.57 -37.18
C TYR A 18 -38.94 -47.05 -35.80
N GLY A 19 -38.14 -47.91 -35.17
CA GLY A 19 -38.39 -48.37 -33.82
C GLY A 19 -38.68 -47.13 -32.94
N GLN A 20 -39.92 -47.03 -32.50
CA GLN A 20 -40.30 -45.99 -31.56
C GLN A 20 -39.50 -46.24 -30.30
N LYS A 21 -38.48 -45.37 -30.05
CA LYS A 21 -37.71 -45.39 -28.81
C LYS A 21 -38.68 -45.44 -27.63
N SER A 22 -38.45 -46.28 -26.67
CA SER A 22 -39.30 -46.40 -25.49
C SER A 22 -39.41 -45.07 -24.74
N ALA A 23 -40.49 -44.90 -24.00
CA ALA A 23 -40.69 -43.70 -23.18
C ALA A 23 -39.52 -43.50 -22.20
N ALA A 24 -38.96 -44.60 -21.71
CA ALA A 24 -37.82 -44.55 -20.79
C ALA A 24 -36.53 -44.05 -21.47
N VAL A 25 -36.25 -44.47 -22.70
CA VAL A 25 -35.10 -43.97 -23.47
C VAL A 25 -35.28 -42.48 -23.81
N ARG A 26 -36.44 -42.06 -24.21
CA ARG A 26 -36.73 -40.65 -24.47
C ARG A 26 -36.54 -39.78 -23.23
N GLN A 27 -36.96 -40.26 -22.07
CA GLN A 27 -36.80 -39.55 -20.82
C GLN A 27 -35.29 -39.39 -20.44
N LEU A 28 -34.51 -40.44 -20.62
CA LEU A 28 -33.07 -40.42 -20.38
C LEU A 28 -32.33 -39.52 -21.39
N GLU A 29 -32.72 -39.56 -22.66
CA GLU A 29 -32.18 -38.64 -23.68
C GLU A 29 -32.49 -37.18 -23.36
N GLN A 30 -33.67 -36.87 -22.82
CA GLN A 30 -34.01 -35.55 -22.37
C GLN A 30 -33.15 -35.12 -21.17
N GLN A 31 -33.01 -35.96 -20.16
CA GLN A 31 -32.16 -35.71 -19.01
C GLN A 31 -30.69 -35.52 -19.43
N ARG A 32 -30.20 -36.31 -20.40
CA ARG A 32 -28.86 -36.14 -20.96
C ARG A 32 -28.70 -34.78 -21.64
N LYS A 33 -29.68 -34.36 -22.43
CA LYS A 33 -29.68 -33.08 -23.12
C LYS A 33 -29.64 -31.94 -22.11
N GLU A 34 -30.42 -32.01 -21.05
CA GLU A 34 -30.41 -31.04 -19.95
C GLU A 34 -29.05 -31.00 -19.23
N ALA A 35 -28.50 -32.19 -18.92
CA ALA A 35 -27.18 -32.26 -18.27
C ALA A 35 -26.05 -31.70 -19.16
N LEU A 36 -26.12 -31.89 -20.47
CA LEU A 36 -25.17 -31.31 -21.42
C LEU A 36 -25.30 -29.78 -21.52
N ALA A 37 -26.53 -29.27 -21.51
CA ALA A 37 -26.80 -27.82 -21.47
C ALA A 37 -26.24 -27.22 -20.18
N ASP A 38 -26.43 -27.87 -19.04
CA ASP A 38 -25.85 -27.46 -17.75
C ASP A 38 -24.31 -27.43 -17.73
N ILE A 39 -23.69 -28.43 -18.42
CA ILE A 39 -22.22 -28.45 -18.58
C ILE A 39 -21.76 -27.28 -19.43
N GLU A 40 -22.47 -26.98 -20.52
CA GLU A 40 -22.15 -25.88 -21.42
C GLU A 40 -22.27 -24.54 -20.69
N GLU A 41 -23.35 -24.33 -19.92
CA GLU A 41 -23.54 -23.15 -19.08
C GLU A 41 -22.42 -23.01 -18.05
N THR A 42 -22.05 -24.13 -17.36
CA THR A 42 -20.96 -24.10 -16.38
C THR A 42 -19.62 -23.80 -17.04
N ASN A 43 -19.36 -24.32 -18.24
CA ASN A 43 -18.14 -24.00 -19.00
C ASN A 43 -18.11 -22.51 -19.38
N LYS A 44 -19.26 -21.92 -19.76
CA LYS A 44 -19.38 -20.50 -20.08
C LYS A 44 -19.11 -19.64 -18.85
N LEU A 45 -19.69 -19.99 -17.69
CA LEU A 45 -19.41 -19.33 -16.41
C LEU A 45 -17.93 -19.45 -16.01
N LEU A 46 -17.28 -20.58 -16.28
CA LEU A 46 -15.86 -20.77 -16.04
C LEU A 46 -15.01 -19.87 -16.94
N GLN A 47 -15.40 -19.71 -18.20
CA GLN A 47 -14.72 -18.82 -19.14
C GLN A 47 -14.88 -17.35 -18.76
N GLU A 48 -16.09 -16.93 -18.37
CA GLU A 48 -16.38 -15.60 -17.85
C GLU A 48 -15.60 -15.32 -16.55
N THR A 49 -15.53 -16.31 -15.65
CA THR A 49 -14.74 -16.23 -14.43
C THR A 49 -13.26 -16.13 -14.72
N ALA A 50 -12.75 -16.86 -15.72
CA ALA A 50 -11.35 -16.74 -16.17
C ALA A 50 -11.06 -15.35 -16.73
N GLN A 51 -11.99 -14.75 -17.48
CA GLN A 51 -11.87 -13.38 -17.97
C GLN A 51 -11.90 -12.35 -16.83
N THR A 52 -12.81 -12.54 -15.87
CA THR A 52 -12.87 -11.72 -14.64
C THR A 52 -11.60 -11.88 -13.81
N ALA A 53 -11.09 -13.11 -13.66
CA ALA A 53 -9.82 -13.39 -12.99
C ALA A 53 -8.65 -12.70 -13.69
N LYS A 54 -8.62 -12.68 -15.02
CA LYS A 54 -7.60 -11.95 -15.79
C LYS A 54 -7.66 -10.44 -15.52
N THR A 55 -8.86 -9.88 -15.47
CA THR A 55 -9.08 -8.47 -15.11
C THR A 55 -8.67 -8.20 -13.66
N SER A 56 -9.04 -9.09 -12.74
CA SER A 56 -8.63 -9.00 -11.33
C SER A 56 -7.13 -9.20 -11.15
N LEU A 57 -6.47 -10.06 -11.91
CA LEU A 57 -5.01 -10.18 -11.91
C LEU A 57 -4.31 -8.90 -12.38
N ASN A 58 -4.84 -8.23 -13.40
CA ASN A 58 -4.34 -6.93 -13.83
C ASN A 58 -4.52 -5.88 -12.72
N ARG A 59 -5.68 -5.86 -12.07
CA ARG A 59 -5.97 -4.99 -10.94
C ARG A 59 -5.06 -5.27 -9.74
N LEU A 60 -4.84 -6.55 -9.41
CA LEU A 60 -3.89 -6.97 -8.37
C LEU A 60 -2.45 -6.55 -8.69
N ASN A 61 -2.05 -6.61 -9.96
CA ASN A 61 -0.73 -6.15 -10.39
C ASN A 61 -0.57 -4.64 -10.22
N LEU A 62 -1.61 -3.85 -10.58
CA LEU A 62 -1.63 -2.41 -10.34
C LEU A 62 -1.58 -2.10 -8.83
N LEU A 63 -2.37 -2.80 -8.02
CA LEU A 63 -2.39 -2.64 -6.58
C LEU A 63 -1.03 -3.00 -5.95
N SER A 64 -0.40 -4.08 -6.42
CA SER A 64 0.96 -4.45 -6.01
C SER A 64 1.99 -3.34 -6.31
N LYS A 65 1.89 -2.71 -7.48
CA LYS A 65 2.75 -1.56 -7.83
C LYS A 65 2.48 -0.35 -6.93
N GLN A 66 1.21 -0.08 -6.60
CA GLN A 66 0.85 1.00 -5.67
C GLN A 66 1.41 0.72 -4.26
N ILE A 67 1.26 -0.50 -3.77
CA ILE A 67 1.81 -0.96 -2.48
C ILE A 67 3.35 -0.77 -2.45
N LEU A 68 4.06 -1.18 -3.51
CA LEU A 68 5.51 -0.99 -3.60
C LEU A 68 5.91 0.49 -3.62
N SER A 69 5.18 1.32 -4.39
CA SER A 69 5.40 2.77 -4.42
C SER A 69 5.17 3.41 -3.05
N ARG A 70 4.10 3.01 -2.36
CA ARG A 70 3.79 3.50 -1.01
C ARG A 70 4.83 3.07 0.02
N LYS A 71 5.31 1.83 -0.05
CA LYS A 71 6.45 1.36 0.77
C LYS A 71 7.71 2.20 0.55
N LYS A 72 7.98 2.58 -0.71
CA LYS A 72 9.09 3.47 -1.04
C LYS A 72 8.90 4.86 -0.44
N VAL A 73 7.68 5.44 -0.54
CA VAL A 73 7.36 6.74 0.08
C VAL A 73 7.57 6.67 1.60
N ILE A 74 7.06 5.65 2.28
CA ILE A 74 7.26 5.47 3.73
C ILE A 74 8.75 5.34 4.07
N SER A 75 9.54 4.64 3.26
CA SER A 75 10.99 4.53 3.45
C SER A 75 11.69 5.89 3.32
N LEU A 76 11.31 6.70 2.33
CA LEU A 76 11.84 8.06 2.16
C LEU A 76 11.44 8.97 3.32
N LEU A 77 10.20 8.90 3.78
CA LEU A 77 9.74 9.66 4.95
C LEU A 77 10.51 9.28 6.22
N ASN A 78 10.86 7.99 6.40
CA ASN A 78 11.70 7.57 7.52
C ASN A 78 13.12 8.17 7.41
N GLN A 79 13.73 8.17 6.22
CA GLN A 79 15.04 8.78 6.00
C GLN A 79 15.02 10.30 6.29
N GLU A 80 13.98 10.99 5.81
CA GLU A 80 13.79 12.42 6.07
C GLU A 80 13.61 12.71 7.57
N LEU A 81 12.86 11.88 8.28
CA LEU A 81 12.70 11.98 9.74
C LEU A 81 14.02 11.77 10.48
N ASP A 82 14.87 10.85 10.02
CA ASP A 82 16.19 10.60 10.61
C ASP A 82 17.14 11.80 10.40
N GLU A 83 17.11 12.42 9.22
CA GLU A 83 17.90 13.64 8.96
C GLU A 83 17.40 14.83 9.81
N ILE A 84 16.09 15.04 9.90
CA ILE A 84 15.52 16.07 10.78
C ILE A 84 15.90 15.83 12.25
N GLU A 85 15.99 14.58 12.70
CA GLU A 85 16.45 14.28 14.06
C GLU A 85 17.90 14.68 14.26
N LYS A 86 18.78 14.42 13.29
CA LYS A 86 20.19 14.85 13.33
C LYS A 86 20.31 16.36 13.38
N ASP A 87 19.49 17.06 12.59
CA ASP A 87 19.45 18.53 12.59
C ASP A 87 19.01 19.10 13.95
N ILE A 88 17.98 18.51 14.57
CA ILE A 88 17.55 18.90 15.92
C ILE A 88 18.68 18.71 16.93
N LEU A 89 19.38 17.58 16.88
CA LEU A 89 20.52 17.29 17.78
C LEU A 89 21.67 18.28 17.56
N ASN A 90 21.96 18.64 16.31
CA ASN A 90 22.98 19.63 15.96
C ASN A 90 22.61 21.02 16.51
N ILE A 91 21.38 21.49 16.25
CA ILE A 91 20.88 22.78 16.77
C ILE A 91 20.93 22.80 18.30
N GLN A 92 20.55 21.69 18.97
CA GLN A 92 20.66 21.59 20.43
C GLN A 92 22.11 21.69 20.92
N GLY A 93 23.06 21.08 20.17
CA GLY A 93 24.49 21.20 20.43
C GLY A 93 24.96 22.65 20.34
N GLN A 94 24.61 23.34 19.25
CA GLN A 94 24.92 24.75 19.05
C GLN A 94 24.35 25.63 20.15
N LEU A 95 23.07 25.41 20.51
CA LEU A 95 22.41 26.15 21.58
C LEU A 95 23.11 25.97 22.94
N ARG A 96 23.57 24.76 23.28
CA ARG A 96 24.34 24.51 24.51
C ARG A 96 25.64 25.29 24.52
N THR A 97 26.38 25.29 23.41
CA THR A 97 27.63 26.03 23.26
C THR A 97 27.40 27.53 23.37
N LEU A 98 26.45 28.10 22.62
CA LEU A 98 26.11 29.52 22.67
C LEU A 98 25.68 29.96 24.06
N LYS A 99 24.86 29.19 24.77
CA LYS A 99 24.42 29.50 26.15
C LYS A 99 25.60 29.51 27.13
N ARG A 100 26.55 28.57 26.99
CA ARG A 100 27.76 28.54 27.81
C ARG A 100 28.63 29.80 27.55
N GLU A 101 28.90 30.08 26.26
CA GLU A 101 29.69 31.28 25.87
C GLU A 101 29.03 32.57 26.37
N LEU A 102 27.70 32.67 26.27
CA LEU A 102 26.95 33.80 26.81
C LEU A 102 27.14 33.91 28.33
N GLY A 103 27.02 32.79 29.07
CA GLY A 103 27.23 32.75 30.52
C GLY A 103 28.62 33.19 30.93
N ASP A 104 29.65 32.74 30.20
CA ASP A 104 31.04 33.13 30.43
C ASP A 104 31.25 34.63 30.16
N LYS A 105 30.75 35.14 29.03
CA LYS A 105 30.80 36.58 28.69
C LYS A 105 30.05 37.46 29.74
N GLN A 106 28.86 37.06 30.14
CA GLN A 106 28.09 37.76 31.17
C GLN A 106 28.83 37.80 32.52
N THR A 107 29.41 36.66 32.90
CA THR A 107 30.20 36.54 34.14
C THR A 107 31.44 37.46 34.11
N ASN A 108 32.17 37.46 33.01
CA ASN A 108 33.38 38.29 32.84
C ASN A 108 33.02 39.77 32.77
N TYR A 109 31.98 40.13 32.03
CA TYR A 109 31.46 41.49 31.98
C TYR A 109 31.00 41.95 33.36
N GLY A 110 30.25 41.14 34.10
CA GLY A 110 29.80 41.43 35.45
C GLY A 110 30.96 41.62 36.46
N LYS A 111 32.04 40.83 36.34
CA LYS A 111 33.28 41.02 37.14
C LYS A 111 33.95 42.33 36.82
N SER A 112 34.06 42.70 35.53
CA SER A 112 34.62 43.96 35.05
C SER A 112 33.83 45.14 35.55
N MET A 113 32.51 45.11 35.45
CA MET A 113 31.61 46.17 35.93
C MET A 113 31.68 46.36 37.45
N ARG A 114 31.72 45.24 38.23
CA ARG A 114 31.88 45.31 39.69
C ARG A 114 33.21 45.96 40.08
N GLY A 115 34.29 45.62 39.34
CA GLY A 115 35.60 46.24 39.55
C GLY A 115 35.58 47.73 39.30
N LEU A 116 34.87 48.18 38.26
CA LEU A 116 34.66 49.59 37.97
C LEU A 116 33.84 50.31 39.05
N TYR A 117 32.71 49.69 39.44
CA TYR A 117 31.82 50.31 40.44
C TYR A 117 32.50 50.54 41.80
N LYS A 118 33.34 49.59 42.22
CA LYS A 118 34.10 49.70 43.47
C LYS A 118 35.19 50.77 43.43
N ARG A 119 35.66 51.19 42.23
CA ARG A 119 36.79 52.15 42.05
C ARG A 119 36.36 53.48 41.42
N HIS A 120 35.05 53.69 41.22
CA HIS A 120 34.57 54.86 40.48
C HIS A 120 33.71 55.82 41.33
N SER A 121 34.40 56.74 41.94
CA SER A 121 33.89 58.13 41.89
C SER A 121 34.45 58.77 40.62
N SER A 122 33.71 59.72 40.01
CA SER A 122 34.24 60.52 38.89
C SER A 122 35.56 61.24 39.28
N GLN A 123 35.74 61.49 40.56
CA GLN A 123 36.96 61.98 41.18
C GLN A 123 38.17 61.07 41.02
N ASP A 124 37.99 59.73 41.12
CA ASP A 124 39.12 58.78 40.99
C ASP A 124 39.67 58.68 39.55
N LYS A 125 38.83 58.88 38.53
CA LYS A 125 39.30 58.99 37.14
C LYS A 125 40.09 60.24 36.87
N LEU A 126 39.62 61.33 37.40
CA LEU A 126 40.34 62.63 37.31
C LEU A 126 41.65 62.57 38.09
N LEU A 127 41.63 62.02 39.32
CA LEU A 127 42.84 61.83 40.12
C LEU A 127 43.82 60.86 39.40
N PHE A 128 43.36 59.80 38.77
CA PHE A 128 44.20 58.87 37.98
C PHE A 128 44.90 59.61 36.82
N ILE A 129 44.22 60.50 36.12
CA ILE A 129 44.81 61.30 35.04
C ILE A 129 45.74 62.34 35.56
N LEU A 130 45.35 63.06 36.62
CA LEU A 130 46.09 64.23 37.17
C LEU A 130 47.29 63.79 38.02
N SER A 131 47.31 62.58 38.59
CA SER A 131 48.46 62.03 39.34
C SER A 131 49.58 61.48 38.42
N ALA A 132 49.56 61.85 37.14
CA ALA A 132 50.65 61.49 36.22
C ALA A 132 51.83 62.38 36.39
N GLU A 133 53.03 61.85 36.30
CA GLU A 133 54.31 62.56 36.45
C GLU A 133 54.65 63.46 35.25
N SER A 134 54.01 63.22 34.10
CA SER A 134 54.21 64.02 32.88
C SER A 134 52.94 64.08 32.05
N PHE A 135 52.82 65.15 31.21
CA PHE A 135 51.73 65.35 30.28
C PHE A 135 51.54 64.14 29.32
N SER A 136 52.63 63.58 28.82
CA SER A 136 52.61 62.39 27.98
C SER A 136 52.00 61.16 28.69
N GLN A 137 52.25 61.02 30.00
CA GLN A 137 51.67 59.95 30.81
C GLN A 137 50.18 60.21 31.06
N SER A 138 49.73 61.42 31.30
CA SER A 138 48.33 61.83 31.41
C SER A 138 47.55 61.43 30.13
N MET A 139 48.12 61.74 28.97
CA MET A 139 47.53 61.46 27.68
C MET A 139 47.42 59.92 27.43
N ARG A 140 48.43 59.12 27.83
CA ARG A 140 48.36 57.67 27.77
C ARG A 140 47.27 57.07 28.68
N ARG A 141 47.15 57.62 29.91
CA ARG A 141 46.10 57.20 30.87
C ARG A 141 44.69 57.54 30.36
N MET A 142 44.54 58.69 29.74
CA MET A 142 43.25 59.10 29.11
C MET A 142 42.89 58.21 27.95
N ARG A 143 43.88 57.85 27.09
CA ARG A 143 43.68 56.89 25.99
C ARG A 143 43.26 55.51 26.52
N TYR A 144 43.94 55.01 27.54
CA TYR A 144 43.60 53.74 28.18
C TYR A 144 42.16 53.72 28.71
N LEU A 145 41.72 54.77 29.40
CA LEU A 145 40.34 54.85 29.91
C LEU A 145 39.30 54.86 28.77
N ARG A 146 39.60 55.53 27.65
CA ARG A 146 38.74 55.54 26.47
C ARG A 146 38.68 54.17 25.82
N GLU A 147 39.83 53.55 25.58
CA GLU A 147 39.91 52.18 25.00
C GLU A 147 39.21 51.14 25.88
N TYR A 148 39.33 51.27 27.18
CA TYR A 148 38.62 50.41 28.13
C TYR A 148 37.10 50.63 28.11
N ALA A 149 36.62 51.84 28.01
CA ALA A 149 35.20 52.14 27.86
C ALA A 149 34.64 51.58 26.53
N ASP A 150 35.40 51.73 25.45
CA ASP A 150 35.04 51.18 24.14
C ASP A 150 35.04 49.65 24.15
N TRP A 151 35.99 49.02 24.84
CA TRP A 151 36.00 47.58 25.03
C TRP A 151 34.77 47.09 25.80
N GLN A 152 34.39 47.77 26.89
CA GLN A 152 33.17 47.44 27.63
C GLN A 152 31.92 47.55 26.78
N LYS A 153 31.81 48.63 25.98
CA LYS A 153 30.68 48.80 25.07
C LYS A 153 30.62 47.66 24.05
N ARG A 154 31.77 47.23 23.49
CA ARG A 154 31.84 46.06 22.60
C ARG A 154 31.39 44.77 23.31
N GLN A 155 31.84 44.53 24.54
CA GLN A 155 31.42 43.34 25.31
C GLN A 155 29.90 43.34 25.60
N ALA A 156 29.32 44.50 25.91
CA ALA A 156 27.87 44.61 26.11
C ALA A 156 27.10 44.32 24.80
N ASN A 157 27.55 44.85 23.67
CA ASN A 157 26.94 44.61 22.37
C ASN A 157 27.06 43.11 21.97
N ASP A 158 28.23 42.50 22.17
CA ASP A 158 28.43 41.06 21.93
C ASP A 158 27.47 40.18 22.75
N ILE A 159 27.18 40.55 23.99
CA ILE A 159 26.21 39.85 24.85
C ILE A 159 24.80 39.93 24.24
N VAL A 160 24.38 41.13 23.81
CA VAL A 160 23.06 41.33 23.16
C VAL A 160 22.97 40.56 21.86
N GLU A 161 24.03 40.56 21.05
CA GLU A 161 24.09 39.85 19.78
C GLU A 161 24.01 38.31 19.98
N LYS A 162 24.75 37.81 20.98
CA LYS A 162 24.67 36.36 21.36
C LYS A 162 23.28 35.97 21.87
N GLN A 163 22.60 36.84 22.63
CA GLN A 163 21.21 36.59 23.04
C GLN A 163 20.26 36.54 21.84
N ALA A 164 20.42 37.44 20.88
CA ALA A 164 19.63 37.42 19.65
C ALA A 164 19.90 36.19 18.79
N GLU A 165 21.16 35.72 18.74
CA GLU A 165 21.55 34.48 18.05
C GLU A 165 20.89 33.26 18.70
N ILE A 166 20.93 33.16 20.02
CA ILE A 166 20.26 32.08 20.78
C ILE A 166 18.74 32.07 20.49
N SER A 167 18.11 33.27 20.50
CA SER A 167 16.68 33.37 20.21
C SER A 167 16.34 32.90 18.79
N ARG A 168 17.15 33.25 17.79
CA ARG A 168 17.01 32.79 16.40
C ARG A 168 17.15 31.27 16.30
N LYS A 169 18.17 30.71 16.96
CA LYS A 169 18.38 29.25 16.98
C LYS A 169 17.28 28.47 17.71
N GLN A 170 16.68 29.05 18.73
CA GLN A 170 15.51 28.48 19.40
C GLN A 170 14.28 28.47 18.48
N ALA A 171 14.03 29.56 17.75
CA ALA A 171 12.94 29.61 16.77
C ALA A 171 13.15 28.60 15.62
N GLU A 172 14.38 28.47 15.13
CA GLU A 172 14.77 27.46 14.13
C GLU A 172 14.46 26.04 14.64
N MET A 173 14.86 25.72 15.86
CA MET A 173 14.60 24.41 16.47
C MET A 173 13.09 24.11 16.59
N GLU A 174 12.28 25.08 17.01
CA GLU A 174 10.82 24.88 17.11
C GLU A 174 10.18 24.68 15.73
N LYS A 175 10.65 25.40 14.71
CA LYS A 175 10.21 25.19 13.32
C LYS A 175 10.53 23.77 12.86
N THR A 176 11.77 23.32 13.03
CA THR A 176 12.20 21.95 12.64
C THR A 176 11.41 20.87 13.40
N ARG A 177 11.10 21.11 14.69
CA ARG A 177 10.23 20.20 15.46
C ARG A 177 8.79 20.16 14.94
N ALA A 178 8.26 21.29 14.47
CA ALA A 178 6.92 21.35 13.87
C ALA A 178 6.89 20.56 12.54
N GLU A 179 7.91 20.72 11.71
CA GLU A 179 8.09 19.95 10.48
C GLU A 179 8.15 18.44 10.76
N LYS A 180 8.94 18.02 11.74
CA LYS A 180 8.99 16.62 12.19
C LYS A 180 7.62 16.08 12.58
N ARG A 181 6.82 16.84 13.34
CA ARG A 181 5.47 16.41 13.74
C ARG A 181 4.54 16.26 12.54
N ALA A 182 4.59 17.15 11.58
CA ALA A 182 3.81 17.08 10.35
C ALA A 182 4.17 15.84 9.53
N LEU A 183 5.47 15.56 9.33
CA LEU A 183 5.95 14.38 8.62
C LEU A 183 5.56 13.07 9.32
N LEU A 184 5.62 13.01 10.63
CA LEU A 184 5.15 11.85 11.41
C LEU A 184 3.66 11.59 11.17
N GLY A 185 2.83 12.63 11.10
CA GLY A 185 1.43 12.52 10.74
C GLY A 185 1.25 11.92 9.35
N THR A 186 1.93 12.46 8.35
CA THR A 186 1.90 11.96 6.97
C THR A 186 2.34 10.50 6.89
N ARG A 187 3.45 10.13 7.55
CA ARG A 187 3.92 8.74 7.61
C ARG A 187 2.88 7.80 8.21
N GLN A 188 2.21 8.22 9.28
CA GLN A 188 1.18 7.41 9.93
C GLN A 188 -0.04 7.20 9.01
N GLU A 189 -0.46 8.23 8.28
CA GLU A 189 -1.55 8.13 7.29
C GLU A 189 -1.17 7.19 6.15
N GLU A 190 0.03 7.32 5.61
CA GLU A 190 0.51 6.43 4.54
C GLU A 190 0.62 4.97 5.00
N SER A 191 1.03 4.74 6.25
CA SER A 191 1.06 3.38 6.84
C SER A 191 -0.33 2.77 6.97
N LYS A 192 -1.33 3.55 7.40
CA LYS A 192 -2.72 3.09 7.48
C LYS A 192 -3.30 2.75 6.09
N LYS A 193 -3.03 3.60 5.09
CA LYS A 193 -3.45 3.33 3.72
C LYS A 193 -2.80 2.06 3.17
N LEU A 194 -1.51 1.85 3.43
CA LEU A 194 -0.78 0.64 3.04
C LEU A 194 -1.41 -0.61 3.65
N GLU A 195 -1.69 -0.60 4.94
CA GLU A 195 -2.33 -1.72 5.65
C GLU A 195 -3.70 -2.06 5.06
N SER A 196 -4.52 -1.05 4.77
CA SER A 196 -5.83 -1.23 4.12
C SER A 196 -5.71 -1.82 2.71
N GLU A 197 -4.75 -1.36 1.93
CA GLU A 197 -4.50 -1.87 0.57
C GLU A 197 -3.99 -3.31 0.58
N GLU A 198 -3.08 -3.66 1.50
CA GLU A 198 -2.59 -5.04 1.67
C GLU A 198 -3.71 -6.00 2.13
N ALA A 199 -4.59 -5.55 3.03
CA ALA A 199 -5.74 -6.33 3.45
C ALA A 199 -6.71 -6.59 2.29
N SER A 200 -7.07 -5.56 1.53
CA SER A 200 -7.94 -5.66 0.36
C SER A 200 -7.35 -6.57 -0.73
N GLN A 201 -6.04 -6.49 -0.97
CA GLN A 201 -5.34 -7.36 -1.91
C GLN A 201 -5.46 -8.84 -1.49
N LYS A 202 -5.23 -9.12 -0.22
CA LYS A 202 -5.31 -10.48 0.32
C LYS A 202 -6.73 -11.06 0.20
N GLU A 203 -7.74 -10.27 0.52
CA GLU A 203 -9.14 -10.67 0.43
C GLU A 203 -9.55 -10.98 -1.02
N GLU A 204 -9.20 -10.13 -1.97
CA GLU A 204 -9.51 -10.32 -3.40
C GLU A 204 -8.85 -11.60 -3.94
N VAL A 205 -7.61 -11.88 -3.58
CA VAL A 205 -6.91 -13.13 -3.95
C VAL A 205 -7.62 -14.36 -3.38
N GLN A 206 -8.02 -14.31 -2.12
CA GLN A 206 -8.72 -15.44 -1.48
C GLN A 206 -10.08 -15.72 -2.14
N LEU A 207 -10.84 -14.67 -2.43
CA LEU A 207 -12.16 -14.78 -3.08
C LEU A 207 -12.05 -15.41 -4.47
N LEU A 208 -11.08 -14.95 -5.29
CA LEU A 208 -10.85 -15.49 -6.62
C LEU A 208 -10.46 -16.97 -6.58
N ASN A 209 -9.55 -17.33 -5.70
CA ASN A 209 -9.11 -18.73 -5.54
C ASN A 209 -10.26 -19.65 -5.12
N LYS A 210 -11.10 -19.20 -4.17
CA LYS A 210 -12.27 -19.93 -3.72
C LYS A 210 -13.25 -20.14 -4.88
N ARG A 211 -13.64 -19.09 -5.58
CA ARG A 211 -14.59 -19.15 -6.71
C ARG A 211 -14.10 -20.07 -7.82
N GLN A 212 -12.82 -20.03 -8.17
CA GLN A 212 -12.23 -20.93 -9.17
C GLN A 212 -12.30 -22.40 -8.73
N LYS A 213 -12.02 -22.67 -7.46
CA LYS A 213 -12.08 -24.04 -6.90
C LYS A 213 -13.51 -24.59 -6.92
N ASP A 214 -14.49 -23.78 -6.50
CA ASP A 214 -15.89 -24.17 -6.43
C ASP A 214 -16.45 -24.50 -7.83
N LEU A 215 -16.17 -23.65 -8.83
CA LEU A 215 -16.60 -23.87 -10.21
C LEU A 215 -15.96 -25.11 -10.83
N LYS A 216 -14.67 -25.38 -10.57
CA LYS A 216 -14.02 -26.62 -11.04
C LYS A 216 -14.62 -27.87 -10.43
N ALA A 217 -14.97 -27.83 -9.14
CA ALA A 217 -15.61 -28.94 -8.44
C ALA A 217 -17.02 -29.23 -9.01
N ASP A 218 -17.80 -28.18 -9.24
CA ASP A 218 -19.15 -28.28 -9.82
C ASP A 218 -19.11 -28.86 -11.24
N LEU A 219 -18.22 -28.36 -12.09
CA LEU A 219 -18.02 -28.89 -13.44
C LEU A 219 -17.66 -30.38 -13.42
N GLN A 220 -16.77 -30.79 -12.53
CA GLN A 220 -16.39 -32.21 -12.41
C GLN A 220 -17.57 -33.10 -11.97
N LYS A 221 -18.40 -32.60 -11.04
CA LYS A 221 -19.62 -33.28 -10.60
C LYS A 221 -20.61 -33.43 -11.76
N LYS A 222 -20.89 -32.37 -12.51
CA LYS A 222 -21.80 -32.37 -13.65
C LYS A 222 -21.32 -33.31 -14.78
N ARG A 223 -20.01 -33.36 -15.06
CA ARG A 223 -19.45 -34.30 -16.04
C ARG A 223 -19.66 -35.74 -15.62
N ARG A 224 -19.44 -36.10 -14.35
CA ARG A 224 -19.69 -37.45 -13.83
C ARG A 224 -21.17 -37.85 -13.95
N GLN A 225 -22.09 -36.91 -13.68
CA GLN A 225 -23.52 -37.14 -13.84
C GLN A 225 -23.91 -37.40 -15.31
N ALA A 226 -23.38 -36.63 -16.25
CA ALA A 226 -23.62 -36.82 -17.68
C ALA A 226 -23.07 -38.16 -18.18
N GLU A 227 -21.87 -38.57 -17.72
CA GLU A 227 -21.31 -39.90 -18.04
C GLU A 227 -22.16 -41.06 -17.48
N ALA A 228 -22.69 -40.89 -16.26
CA ALA A 228 -23.60 -41.89 -15.67
C ALA A 228 -24.90 -42.01 -16.47
N LEU A 229 -25.49 -40.90 -16.90
CA LEU A 229 -26.67 -40.89 -17.77
C LEU A 229 -26.39 -41.55 -19.12
N ASN A 230 -25.26 -41.29 -19.74
CA ASN A 230 -24.88 -41.96 -20.99
C ASN A 230 -24.82 -43.49 -20.83
N ARG A 231 -24.17 -43.96 -19.76
CA ARG A 231 -24.13 -45.43 -19.49
C ARG A 231 -25.52 -46.02 -19.27
N GLN A 232 -26.44 -45.31 -18.62
CA GLN A 232 -27.81 -45.75 -18.44
C GLN A 232 -28.57 -45.81 -19.77
N ILE A 233 -28.40 -44.83 -20.65
CA ILE A 233 -28.99 -44.81 -21.99
C ILE A 233 -28.47 -45.97 -22.81
N GLU A 234 -27.16 -46.19 -22.86
CA GLU A 234 -26.54 -47.29 -23.59
C GLU A 234 -27.07 -48.64 -23.10
N LYS A 235 -27.17 -48.83 -21.78
CA LYS A 235 -27.71 -50.04 -21.18
C LYS A 235 -29.17 -50.27 -21.58
N GLN A 236 -30.02 -49.22 -21.50
CA GLN A 236 -31.43 -49.35 -21.88
C GLN A 236 -31.62 -49.63 -23.38
N ILE A 237 -30.83 -48.99 -24.23
CA ILE A 237 -30.85 -49.26 -25.67
C ILE A 237 -30.45 -50.70 -25.95
N ALA A 238 -29.40 -51.23 -25.32
CA ALA A 238 -28.98 -52.61 -25.46
C ALA A 238 -30.05 -53.60 -24.98
N GLU A 239 -30.71 -53.34 -23.86
CA GLU A 239 -31.82 -54.15 -23.35
C GLU A 239 -33.04 -54.15 -24.31
N GLU A 240 -33.36 -52.99 -24.89
CA GLU A 240 -34.46 -52.88 -25.88
C GLU A 240 -34.14 -53.65 -27.18
N ILE A 241 -32.91 -53.56 -27.68
CA ILE A 241 -32.47 -54.29 -28.85
C ILE A 241 -32.57 -55.81 -28.57
N ALA A 242 -32.07 -56.26 -27.43
CA ALA A 242 -32.13 -57.66 -27.05
C ALA A 242 -33.59 -58.20 -26.92
N ARG A 243 -34.52 -57.40 -26.39
CA ARG A 243 -35.95 -57.75 -26.34
C ARG A 243 -36.58 -57.81 -27.72
N ALA A 244 -36.29 -56.84 -28.58
CA ALA A 244 -36.81 -56.85 -29.95
C ALA A 244 -36.27 -58.03 -30.77
N GLU A 245 -35.00 -58.41 -30.61
CA GLU A 245 -34.43 -59.62 -31.25
C GLU A 245 -35.05 -60.87 -30.74
N ALA A 246 -35.32 -60.98 -29.43
CA ALA A 246 -35.97 -62.18 -28.84
C ALA A 246 -37.42 -62.30 -29.32
N GLU A 247 -38.18 -61.20 -29.39
CA GLU A 247 -39.55 -61.17 -29.94
C GLU A 247 -39.57 -61.53 -31.43
N ALA A 248 -38.64 -61.00 -32.23
CA ALA A 248 -38.53 -61.31 -33.66
C ALA A 248 -38.16 -62.77 -33.88
N LYS A 249 -37.34 -63.37 -33.03
CA LYS A 249 -37.01 -64.80 -33.06
C LYS A 249 -38.22 -65.67 -32.71
N ALA A 250 -38.93 -65.31 -31.64
CA ALA A 250 -40.16 -65.98 -31.24
C ALA A 250 -41.30 -65.88 -32.29
N ALA A 251 -41.39 -64.77 -33.02
CA ALA A 251 -42.32 -64.62 -34.12
C ALA A 251 -41.96 -65.43 -35.36
N ARG A 252 -40.70 -65.74 -35.60
CA ARG A 252 -40.23 -66.59 -36.70
C ARG A 252 -40.40 -68.09 -36.42
N GLU A 253 -40.42 -68.47 -35.14
CA GLU A 253 -40.61 -69.88 -34.70
C GLU A 253 -42.08 -70.30 -34.55
N ARG A 254 -43.01 -69.31 -34.68
CA ARG A 254 -44.46 -69.55 -34.78
C ARG A 254 -44.94 -69.56 -36.24
#